data_8b755eb0d04fbdec0cbf80bd4c582ee6
#
_entry.id   8b755eb0d04fbdec0cbf80bd4c582ee6
#
_cell.length_a   1.000
_cell.length_b   1.000
_cell.length_c   1.000
_cell.angle_alpha   90.00
_cell.angle_beta   90.00
_cell.angle_gamma   90.00
#
_symmetry.space_group_name_H-M   'P 1'
#
loop_
_entity.id
_entity.type
_entity.pdbx_description
1 polymer ?
#
loop_
_entity_poly.entity_id
_entity_poly.type
_entity_poly.pdbx_seq_one_letter_code
_entity_poly.pdbx_strand_id
1 'polypeptide(L)'
;MGGSQPAMASTAGTVEHWGTFFGDGKPGGGDTSLSPVAVTLPGTIAEIGTSNSTQYALLTDGQVYAWGEGTEGQLGNGHRRDSFATAVRVQFPAGVKIASIPADTMPYDSALAIDTRGHAWGWGLDIGGEFCLGNSRAHGTPVRLPFSGVTLLAGADNHATYDAHGTLYACGINQHGVLGDGRKVSSRVPVRVKGVDGSQVTALTASYANSGALLRNGKYYDWGFDGEGELGNGTTRQSAATPVQVKLPGSVTQVVEGGSLATNGQTLVKLADGALFAWGADSFGQLGTGAEKGAEPSPVRFYPPAGVTYKFLASGGSTSYAISATGDVYAWGASGVGQTGDGSKTTATKPVLVESGATHISSTADDVAVSLG
;
A
#
# COMPACT_ATOMS: atom_id res chain seq x y z
N MET A 1 -50.55 -5.07 9.76
CA MET A 1 -49.59 -6.18 9.78
C MET A 1 -48.31 -5.70 9.07
N GLY A 2 -47.39 -5.21 9.85
CA GLY A 2 -46.09 -4.76 9.34
C GLY A 2 -45.16 -5.95 9.28
N GLY A 3 -44.89 -6.42 8.08
CA GLY A 3 -43.85 -7.43 7.84
C GLY A 3 -42.47 -6.77 8.01
N SER A 4 -41.78 -7.11 9.09
CA SER A 4 -40.34 -6.86 9.22
C SER A 4 -39.63 -7.66 8.13
N GLN A 5 -38.96 -6.96 7.17
CA GLN A 5 -37.97 -7.60 6.32
C GLN A 5 -36.91 -8.24 7.22
N PRO A 6 -36.54 -9.50 6.98
CA PRO A 6 -35.39 -10.07 7.68
C PRO A 6 -34.16 -9.24 7.31
N ALA A 7 -33.43 -8.78 8.33
CA ALA A 7 -32.09 -8.23 8.13
C ALA A 7 -31.29 -9.26 7.33
N MET A 8 -30.80 -8.89 6.15
CA MET A 8 -29.86 -9.73 5.42
C MET A 8 -28.68 -9.96 6.36
N ALA A 9 -28.41 -11.23 6.66
CA ALA A 9 -27.21 -11.61 7.39
C ALA A 9 -26.03 -11.08 6.56
N SER A 10 -25.19 -10.21 7.16
CA SER A 10 -23.96 -9.78 6.50
C SER A 10 -23.13 -11.04 6.28
N THR A 11 -22.80 -11.30 5.04
CA THR A 11 -21.83 -12.35 4.74
C THR A 11 -20.52 -11.99 5.40
N ALA A 12 -19.99 -12.90 6.23
CA ALA A 12 -18.67 -12.72 6.85
C ALA A 12 -17.62 -12.62 5.74
N GLY A 13 -16.75 -11.59 5.80
CA GLY A 13 -15.62 -11.46 4.90
C GLY A 13 -14.45 -12.29 5.41
N THR A 14 -13.65 -12.83 4.51
CA THR A 14 -12.41 -13.53 4.83
C THR A 14 -11.24 -12.81 4.19
N VAL A 15 -10.19 -12.56 4.97
CA VAL A 15 -8.87 -12.13 4.48
C VAL A 15 -7.91 -13.27 4.73
N GLU A 16 -7.16 -13.65 3.72
CA GLU A 16 -6.02 -14.54 3.83
C GLU A 16 -4.72 -13.73 3.78
N HIS A 17 -3.74 -14.13 4.55
CA HIS A 17 -2.43 -13.48 4.60
C HIS A 17 -1.32 -14.53 4.70
N TRP A 18 -0.13 -14.18 4.22
CA TRP A 18 1.08 -15.00 4.28
C TRP A 18 2.34 -14.13 4.22
N GLY A 19 3.51 -14.74 4.39
CA GLY A 19 4.80 -14.05 4.50
C GLY A 19 5.26 -13.95 5.94
N THR A 20 6.05 -12.94 6.28
CA THR A 20 6.44 -12.65 7.65
C THR A 20 5.35 -11.87 8.35
N PHE A 21 4.35 -12.56 8.79
CA PHE A 21 3.33 -11.99 9.64
C PHE A 21 3.65 -12.34 11.09
N PHE A 22 3.73 -11.34 11.96
CA PHE A 22 3.88 -11.55 13.39
C PHE A 22 2.56 -12.04 13.98
N GLY A 23 2.05 -13.16 13.50
CA GLY A 23 0.79 -13.61 14.03
C GLY A 23 0.09 -14.77 13.35
N ASP A 24 0.64 -15.96 13.51
CA ASP A 24 -0.14 -17.20 13.35
C ASP A 24 -1.07 -17.48 14.56
N GLY A 25 -1.32 -16.47 15.39
CA GLY A 25 -2.08 -16.60 16.65
C GLY A 25 -1.29 -17.18 17.82
N LYS A 26 0.02 -17.39 17.69
CA LYS A 26 0.86 -17.88 18.79
C LYS A 26 1.61 -16.74 19.46
N PRO A 27 1.63 -16.65 20.80
CA PRO A 27 2.41 -15.65 21.53
C PRO A 27 3.91 -15.82 21.26
N GLY A 28 4.58 -14.80 20.74
CA GLY A 28 6.01 -14.63 20.87
C GLY A 28 6.89 -14.92 19.66
N GLY A 29 6.39 -14.92 18.42
CA GLY A 29 7.28 -15.24 17.34
C GLY A 29 7.02 -14.50 16.04
N GLY A 30 8.05 -14.12 15.33
CA GLY A 30 8.01 -13.85 13.90
C GLY A 30 7.84 -15.17 13.16
N ASP A 31 6.64 -15.74 13.13
CA ASP A 31 6.37 -16.93 12.36
C ASP A 31 6.13 -16.54 10.89
N THR A 32 6.84 -17.19 9.99
CA THR A 32 6.63 -17.08 8.57
C THR A 32 5.57 -18.08 8.14
N SER A 33 4.48 -17.63 7.51
CA SER A 33 3.57 -18.52 6.81
C SER A 33 3.95 -18.63 5.34
N LEU A 34 4.22 -19.86 4.89
CA LEU A 34 4.51 -20.16 3.49
C LEU A 34 3.23 -20.34 2.65
N SER A 35 2.07 -20.36 3.31
CA SER A 35 0.76 -20.60 2.70
C SER A 35 -0.28 -19.70 3.37
N PRO A 36 -1.39 -19.40 2.69
CA PRO A 36 -2.43 -18.52 3.21
C PRO A 36 -2.99 -18.93 4.57
N VAL A 37 -3.20 -17.96 5.47
CA VAL A 37 -3.84 -18.10 6.78
C VAL A 37 -5.03 -17.15 6.85
N ALA A 38 -6.21 -17.67 7.22
CA ALA A 38 -7.46 -16.92 7.17
C ALA A 38 -7.77 -16.14 8.46
N VAL A 39 -8.24 -14.91 8.32
CA VAL A 39 -8.89 -14.10 9.38
C VAL A 39 -10.31 -13.77 8.93
N THR A 40 -11.28 -14.07 9.81
CA THR A 40 -12.70 -13.80 9.54
C THR A 40 -13.13 -12.45 10.10
N LEU A 41 -13.84 -11.67 9.29
CA LEU A 41 -14.37 -10.35 9.60
C LEU A 41 -15.90 -10.38 9.73
N PRO A 42 -16.51 -9.47 10.52
CA PRO A 42 -17.94 -9.50 10.81
C PRO A 42 -18.83 -8.97 9.67
N GLY A 43 -18.28 -8.61 8.52
CA GLY A 43 -19.04 -8.05 7.40
C GLY A 43 -18.30 -8.12 6.07
N THR A 44 -18.95 -7.64 5.01
CA THR A 44 -18.38 -7.62 3.66
C THR A 44 -17.24 -6.61 3.57
N ILE A 45 -16.11 -7.04 3.01
CA ILE A 45 -14.91 -6.23 2.83
C ILE A 45 -15.09 -5.32 1.61
N ALA A 46 -14.79 -4.04 1.79
CA ALA A 46 -14.73 -3.05 0.71
C ALA A 46 -13.29 -2.78 0.25
N GLU A 47 -12.36 -2.68 1.21
CA GLU A 47 -10.94 -2.43 0.95
C GLU A 47 -10.10 -3.14 2.01
N ILE A 48 -8.87 -3.48 1.67
CA ILE A 48 -7.84 -3.94 2.60
C ILE A 48 -6.61 -3.05 2.46
N GLY A 49 -5.87 -2.90 3.55
CA GLY A 49 -4.61 -2.16 3.58
C GLY A 49 -3.66 -2.79 4.58
N THR A 50 -2.38 -2.60 4.37
CA THR A 50 -1.32 -3.16 5.21
C THR A 50 -0.34 -2.07 5.61
N SER A 51 0.13 -2.13 6.84
CA SER A 51 1.32 -1.43 7.32
C SER A 51 2.37 -2.48 7.70
N ASN A 52 3.52 -2.10 8.23
CA ASN A 52 4.64 -3.01 8.48
C ASN A 52 4.23 -4.38 9.09
N SER A 53 3.55 -4.38 10.23
CA SER A 53 3.16 -5.62 10.95
C SER A 53 1.68 -5.61 11.34
N THR A 54 0.87 -4.80 10.67
CA THR A 54 -0.56 -4.62 10.98
C THR A 54 -1.37 -4.58 9.70
N GLN A 55 -2.50 -5.27 9.71
CA GLN A 55 -3.41 -5.31 8.59
C GLN A 55 -4.74 -4.64 8.95
N TYR A 56 -5.40 -4.11 7.93
CA TYR A 56 -6.65 -3.35 8.05
C TYR A 56 -7.65 -3.82 7.01
N ALA A 57 -8.92 -3.84 7.41
CA ALA A 57 -10.04 -4.02 6.49
C ALA A 57 -11.09 -2.95 6.72
N LEU A 58 -11.45 -2.25 5.67
CA LEU A 58 -12.63 -1.40 5.61
C LEU A 58 -13.81 -2.27 5.17
N LEU A 59 -14.87 -2.26 5.97
CA LEU A 59 -16.12 -2.92 5.63
C LEU A 59 -17.08 -1.98 4.88
N THR A 60 -18.01 -2.56 4.11
CA THR A 60 -18.99 -1.79 3.32
C THR A 60 -19.93 -0.90 4.16
N ASP A 61 -20.00 -1.11 5.47
CA ASP A 61 -20.75 -0.26 6.41
C ASP A 61 -19.95 0.95 6.91
N GLY A 62 -18.69 1.09 6.50
CA GLY A 62 -17.76 2.15 6.89
C GLY A 62 -17.03 1.93 8.21
N GLN A 63 -17.05 0.70 8.75
CA GLN A 63 -16.24 0.31 9.90
C GLN A 63 -14.88 -0.21 9.43
N VAL A 64 -13.84 0.08 10.22
CA VAL A 64 -12.49 -0.45 9.99
C VAL A 64 -12.14 -1.43 11.09
N TYR A 65 -11.56 -2.56 10.70
CA TYR A 65 -10.99 -3.58 11.58
C TYR A 65 -9.49 -3.68 11.35
N ALA A 66 -8.75 -4.01 12.40
CA ALA A 66 -7.29 -4.18 12.36
C ALA A 66 -6.87 -5.43 13.12
N TRP A 67 -5.79 -6.08 12.71
CA TRP A 67 -5.15 -7.20 13.40
C TRP A 67 -3.65 -7.21 13.13
N GLY A 68 -2.88 -7.86 13.98
CA GLY A 68 -1.43 -7.86 13.95
C GLY A 68 -0.82 -7.20 15.17
N GLU A 69 0.31 -6.55 15.01
CA GLU A 69 0.97 -5.75 16.04
C GLU A 69 0.12 -4.57 16.51
N GLY A 70 0.23 -4.23 17.79
CA GLY A 70 -0.56 -3.17 18.41
C GLY A 70 0.19 -2.37 19.48
N THR A 71 1.48 -2.65 19.68
CA THR A 71 2.30 -2.06 20.75
C THR A 71 2.47 -0.56 20.62
N GLU A 72 2.46 -0.03 19.39
CA GLU A 72 2.54 1.41 19.09
C GLU A 72 1.15 2.06 18.91
N GLY A 73 0.08 1.28 19.10
CA GLY A 73 -1.31 1.76 18.96
C GLY A 73 -1.85 1.67 17.53
N GLN A 74 -1.16 1.00 16.62
CA GLN A 74 -1.53 0.84 15.22
C GLN A 74 -2.84 0.07 15.02
N LEU A 75 -3.32 -0.71 16.01
CA LEU A 75 -4.66 -1.30 15.97
C LEU A 75 -5.80 -0.27 16.18
N GLY A 76 -5.50 0.95 16.60
CA GLY A 76 -6.48 2.03 16.72
C GLY A 76 -7.63 1.78 17.71
N ASN A 77 -7.54 0.77 18.57
CA ASN A 77 -8.59 0.33 19.49
C ASN A 77 -8.44 0.87 20.92
N GLY A 78 -7.53 1.83 21.13
CA GLY A 78 -7.23 2.43 22.44
C GLY A 78 -6.31 1.59 23.32
N HIS A 79 -5.86 0.44 22.85
CA HIS A 79 -4.94 -0.45 23.56
C HIS A 79 -3.59 -0.50 22.85
N ARG A 80 -2.52 -0.74 23.60
CA ARG A 80 -1.16 -0.96 23.10
C ARG A 80 -0.75 -2.41 23.34
N ARG A 81 -1.37 -3.31 22.61
CA ARG A 81 -1.13 -4.75 22.63
C ARG A 81 -1.53 -5.40 21.32
N ASP A 82 -0.88 -6.47 20.96
CA ASP A 82 -1.11 -7.22 19.75
C ASP A 82 -2.45 -7.94 19.71
N SER A 83 -2.95 -8.19 18.52
CA SER A 83 -4.15 -9.00 18.25
C SER A 83 -3.98 -9.72 16.90
N PHE A 84 -3.23 -10.81 16.92
CA PHE A 84 -2.83 -11.48 15.69
C PHE A 84 -3.92 -12.35 15.06
N ALA A 85 -4.59 -13.16 15.86
CA ALA A 85 -5.61 -14.11 15.37
C ALA A 85 -7.03 -13.55 15.29
N THR A 86 -7.25 -12.33 15.79
CA THR A 86 -8.59 -11.75 15.90
C THR A 86 -8.59 -10.29 15.47
N ALA A 87 -9.37 -9.98 14.45
CA ALA A 87 -9.56 -8.58 14.04
C ALA A 87 -10.31 -7.81 15.14
N VAL A 88 -9.76 -6.65 15.51
CA VAL A 88 -10.35 -5.72 16.47
C VAL A 88 -10.87 -4.48 15.75
N ARG A 89 -11.96 -3.92 16.24
CA ARG A 89 -12.54 -2.72 15.64
C ARG A 89 -11.70 -1.48 15.98
N VAL A 90 -11.36 -0.68 14.97
CA VAL A 90 -10.75 0.65 15.14
C VAL A 90 -11.76 1.61 15.74
N GLN A 91 -11.36 2.35 16.79
CA GLN A 91 -12.26 3.22 17.56
C GLN A 91 -12.27 4.67 17.03
N PHE A 92 -13.02 4.91 15.97
CA PHE A 92 -13.29 6.27 15.52
C PHE A 92 -14.29 7.00 16.45
N PRO A 93 -14.27 8.34 16.51
CA PRO A 93 -15.31 9.12 17.20
C PRO A 93 -16.70 8.79 16.69
N ALA A 94 -17.70 8.96 17.57
CA ALA A 94 -19.10 8.66 17.24
C ALA A 94 -19.56 9.40 15.96
N GLY A 95 -20.23 8.69 15.08
CA GLY A 95 -20.78 9.22 13.82
C GLY A 95 -19.75 9.38 12.68
N VAL A 96 -18.49 9.01 12.88
CA VAL A 96 -17.49 8.90 11.79
C VAL A 96 -17.71 7.59 11.06
N LYS A 97 -17.79 7.67 9.73
CA LYS A 97 -17.78 6.53 8.81
C LYS A 97 -16.64 6.69 7.84
N ILE A 98 -15.86 5.65 7.63
CA ILE A 98 -14.73 5.67 6.71
C ILE A 98 -15.23 5.40 5.30
N ALA A 99 -14.72 6.17 4.34
CA ALA A 99 -14.99 6.05 2.92
C ALA A 99 -13.90 5.28 2.19
N SER A 100 -12.63 5.44 2.62
CA SER A 100 -11.50 4.70 2.05
C SER A 100 -10.30 4.63 3.00
N ILE A 101 -9.48 3.62 2.79
CA ILE A 101 -8.13 3.46 3.36
C ILE A 101 -7.13 3.32 2.19
N PRO A 102 -5.83 3.60 2.37
CA PRO A 102 -4.83 3.30 1.35
C PRO A 102 -4.81 1.80 1.01
N ALA A 103 -4.97 1.48 -0.26
CA ALA A 103 -5.04 0.08 -0.71
C ALA A 103 -3.66 -0.58 -0.83
N ASP A 104 -2.62 0.20 -1.12
CA ASP A 104 -1.27 -0.34 -1.39
C ASP A 104 -0.44 -0.41 -0.11
N THR A 105 -0.05 0.72 0.44
CA THR A 105 0.77 0.78 1.66
C THR A 105 0.30 1.87 2.60
N MET A 106 0.48 1.63 3.90
CA MET A 106 0.34 2.62 4.96
C MET A 106 1.72 2.96 5.55
N PRO A 107 1.87 4.11 6.25
CA PRO A 107 3.13 4.43 6.92
C PRO A 107 3.52 3.35 7.94
N TYR A 108 4.80 3.31 8.30
CA TYR A 108 5.36 2.32 9.22
C TYR A 108 4.66 2.35 10.58
N ASP A 109 4.12 1.21 11.00
CA ASP A 109 3.38 1.01 12.26
C ASP A 109 2.27 2.04 12.51
N SER A 110 1.70 2.57 11.43
CA SER A 110 0.60 3.53 11.49
C SER A 110 -0.42 3.32 10.36
N ALA A 111 -1.55 3.99 10.47
CA ALA A 111 -2.60 3.89 9.48
C ALA A 111 -3.24 5.24 9.17
N LEU A 112 -3.77 5.33 7.97
CA LEU A 112 -4.45 6.49 7.44
C LEU A 112 -5.84 6.11 6.92
N ALA A 113 -6.79 7.04 6.97
CA ALA A 113 -8.13 6.85 6.40
C ALA A 113 -8.75 8.18 5.97
N ILE A 114 -9.71 8.12 5.04
CA ILE A 114 -10.58 9.24 4.67
C ILE A 114 -12.00 8.91 5.12
N ASP A 115 -12.66 9.83 5.81
CA ASP A 115 -14.06 9.65 6.17
C ASP A 115 -15.01 10.12 5.04
N THR A 116 -16.30 9.79 5.17
CA THR A 116 -17.33 10.14 4.17
C THR A 116 -17.57 11.65 4.03
N ARG A 117 -16.93 12.49 4.85
CA ARG A 117 -16.97 13.96 4.80
C ARG A 117 -15.67 14.55 4.23
N GLY A 118 -14.73 13.71 3.80
CA GLY A 118 -13.43 14.12 3.28
C GLY A 118 -12.45 14.60 4.34
N HIS A 119 -12.56 14.16 5.60
CA HIS A 119 -11.52 14.40 6.59
C HIS A 119 -10.54 13.24 6.60
N ALA A 120 -9.25 13.56 6.68
CA ALA A 120 -8.21 12.56 6.90
C ALA A 120 -8.06 12.23 8.39
N TRP A 121 -7.80 10.97 8.67
CA TRP A 121 -7.57 10.40 9.99
C TRP A 121 -6.26 9.62 10.00
N GLY A 122 -5.54 9.62 11.14
CA GLY A 122 -4.32 8.85 11.34
C GLY A 122 -4.28 8.25 12.75
N TRP A 123 -3.64 7.09 12.92
CA TRP A 123 -3.40 6.45 14.21
C TRP A 123 -2.20 5.52 14.14
N GLY A 124 -1.67 5.10 15.30
CA GLY A 124 -0.42 4.35 15.42
C GLY A 124 0.77 5.28 15.65
N LEU A 125 1.91 4.87 15.17
CA LEU A 125 3.17 5.57 15.31
C LEU A 125 3.21 6.81 14.38
N ASP A 126 3.84 7.90 14.82
CA ASP A 126 4.00 9.15 14.04
C ASP A 126 5.44 9.69 14.20
N ILE A 127 6.43 8.84 13.96
CA ILE A 127 7.86 9.18 14.19
C ILE A 127 8.32 10.30 13.27
N GLY A 128 7.95 10.25 11.99
CA GLY A 128 8.32 11.23 10.99
C GLY A 128 7.52 12.53 11.09
N GLY A 129 6.34 12.49 11.71
CA GLY A 129 5.35 13.56 11.67
C GLY A 129 4.49 13.48 10.40
N GLU A 130 4.30 12.28 9.85
CA GLU A 130 3.51 11.98 8.67
C GLU A 130 2.03 12.35 8.83
N PHE A 131 1.55 12.49 10.08
CA PHE A 131 0.19 12.99 10.37
C PHE A 131 0.04 14.51 10.25
N CYS A 132 1.13 15.24 9.98
CA CYS A 132 1.10 16.70 9.80
C CYS A 132 0.64 17.50 11.01
N LEU A 133 0.65 16.94 12.22
CA LEU A 133 0.13 17.57 13.46
C LEU A 133 1.12 18.52 14.16
N GLY A 134 2.30 18.74 13.56
CA GLY A 134 3.36 19.57 14.15
C GLY A 134 4.14 18.89 15.27
N ASN A 135 3.90 17.62 15.50
CA ASN A 135 4.59 16.79 16.50
C ASN A 135 4.87 15.40 15.93
N SER A 136 5.38 14.47 16.76
CA SER A 136 5.65 13.09 16.40
C SER A 136 5.22 12.16 17.55
N ARG A 137 3.92 12.17 17.86
CA ARG A 137 3.34 11.38 18.94
C ARG A 137 2.55 10.22 18.40
N ALA A 138 2.76 9.05 18.97
CA ALA A 138 1.93 7.88 18.68
C ALA A 138 0.50 8.04 19.23
N HIS A 139 -0.49 7.63 18.44
CA HIS A 139 -1.91 7.74 18.73
C HIS A 139 -2.56 6.36 18.77
N GLY A 140 -3.01 5.91 19.95
CA GLY A 140 -3.67 4.61 20.13
C GLY A 140 -5.12 4.55 19.61
N THR A 141 -5.68 5.68 19.21
CA THR A 141 -7.00 5.82 18.54
C THR A 141 -6.89 6.85 17.43
N PRO A 142 -7.75 6.76 16.39
CA PRO A 142 -7.73 7.72 15.30
C PRO A 142 -7.85 9.17 15.74
N VAL A 143 -6.94 10.02 15.23
CA VAL A 143 -6.96 11.47 15.38
C VAL A 143 -7.23 12.12 14.04
N ARG A 144 -7.98 13.23 14.05
CA ARG A 144 -8.26 13.98 12.84
C ARG A 144 -7.02 14.77 12.42
N LEU A 145 -6.62 14.64 11.16
CA LEU A 145 -5.51 15.36 10.56
C LEU A 145 -5.94 16.77 10.09
N PRO A 146 -4.99 17.72 9.85
CA PRO A 146 -5.31 19.13 9.60
C PRO A 146 -5.85 19.39 8.19
N PHE A 147 -6.45 18.40 7.54
CA PHE A 147 -6.97 18.48 6.18
C PHE A 147 -8.49 18.29 6.14
N SER A 148 -9.12 18.94 5.15
CA SER A 148 -10.52 18.72 4.75
C SER A 148 -10.60 18.65 3.23
N GLY A 149 -11.68 18.04 2.71
CA GLY A 149 -11.82 17.81 1.28
C GLY A 149 -10.74 16.93 0.70
N VAL A 150 -10.25 15.97 1.51
CA VAL A 150 -9.27 14.97 1.08
C VAL A 150 -9.98 13.96 0.21
N THR A 151 -9.42 13.73 -0.97
CA THR A 151 -9.94 12.77 -1.95
C THR A 151 -9.01 11.59 -2.16
N LEU A 152 -7.70 11.81 -1.96
CA LEU A 152 -6.66 10.78 -2.08
C LEU A 152 -5.64 10.95 -0.96
N LEU A 153 -5.08 9.85 -0.54
CA LEU A 153 -3.92 9.82 0.34
C LEU A 153 -3.09 8.55 0.07
N ALA A 154 -1.80 8.66 0.28
CA ALA A 154 -0.86 7.54 0.27
C ALA A 154 0.20 7.78 1.33
N GLY A 155 0.73 6.71 1.91
CA GLY A 155 1.81 6.81 2.87
C GLY A 155 2.61 5.53 2.93
N ALA A 156 3.89 5.65 3.17
CA ALA A 156 4.80 4.54 3.40
C ALA A 156 5.94 5.00 4.32
N ASP A 157 6.57 4.08 5.02
CA ASP A 157 7.62 4.34 5.99
C ASP A 157 7.20 5.48 6.96
N ASN A 158 7.83 6.62 6.90
CA ASN A 158 7.61 7.75 7.80
C ASN A 158 7.24 9.03 7.04
N HIS A 159 6.49 8.90 5.93
CA HIS A 159 5.95 10.03 5.19
C HIS A 159 4.57 9.73 4.61
N ALA A 160 3.81 10.77 4.32
CA ALA A 160 2.51 10.65 3.67
C ALA A 160 2.22 11.85 2.76
N THR A 161 1.46 11.61 1.69
CA THR A 161 0.98 12.59 0.73
C THR A 161 -0.54 12.61 0.71
N TYR A 162 -1.13 13.80 0.68
CA TYR A 162 -2.57 14.06 0.77
C TYR A 162 -3.00 14.97 -0.39
N ASP A 163 -4.04 14.59 -1.11
CA ASP A 163 -4.75 15.54 -1.99
C ASP A 163 -5.91 16.18 -1.21
N ALA A 164 -5.78 17.46 -0.91
CA ALA A 164 -6.83 18.26 -0.27
C ALA A 164 -7.28 19.36 -1.23
N HIS A 165 -8.53 19.28 -1.67
CA HIS A 165 -9.13 20.24 -2.62
C HIS A 165 -8.29 20.43 -3.92
N GLY A 166 -7.70 19.37 -4.46
CA GLY A 166 -6.88 19.43 -5.68
C GLY A 166 -5.50 20.08 -5.45
N THR A 167 -5.03 20.11 -4.22
CA THR A 167 -3.67 20.52 -3.86
C THR A 167 -2.98 19.40 -3.11
N LEU A 168 -1.80 19.00 -3.58
CA LEU A 168 -1.00 17.98 -2.93
C LEU A 168 -0.18 18.57 -1.78
N TYR A 169 -0.30 17.96 -0.60
CA TYR A 169 0.49 18.24 0.58
C TYR A 169 1.19 16.97 1.04
N ALA A 170 2.36 17.12 1.63
CA ALA A 170 3.11 16.01 2.21
C ALA A 170 3.70 16.38 3.57
N CYS A 171 3.91 15.37 4.42
CA CYS A 171 4.59 15.48 5.71
C CYS A 171 5.43 14.23 5.97
N GLY A 172 6.38 14.36 6.88
CA GLY A 172 7.20 13.24 7.33
C GLY A 172 8.69 13.44 7.11
N ILE A 173 9.43 12.33 7.10
CA ILE A 173 10.86 12.28 6.82
C ILE A 173 11.10 12.59 5.33
N ASN A 174 12.16 13.37 5.03
CA ASN A 174 12.41 13.89 3.68
C ASN A 174 13.88 13.79 3.22
N GLN A 175 14.63 12.82 3.71
CA GLN A 175 16.06 12.68 3.39
C GLN A 175 16.32 12.49 1.89
N HIS A 176 15.36 11.87 1.18
CA HIS A 176 15.44 11.58 -0.25
C HIS A 176 14.63 12.55 -1.11
N GLY A 177 13.89 13.50 -0.51
CA GLY A 177 13.06 14.43 -1.25
C GLY A 177 11.63 13.93 -1.49
N VAL A 178 11.18 12.91 -0.77
CA VAL A 178 9.84 12.26 -0.91
C VAL A 178 8.67 13.21 -0.67
N LEU A 179 8.86 14.34 0.02
CA LEU A 179 7.81 15.34 0.20
C LEU A 179 7.57 16.19 -1.06
N GLY A 180 8.39 16.07 -2.11
CA GLY A 180 8.18 16.72 -3.40
C GLY A 180 8.17 18.26 -3.39
N ASP A 181 8.63 18.89 -2.30
CA ASP A 181 8.58 20.35 -2.09
C ASP A 181 9.81 21.09 -2.64
N GLY A 182 10.75 20.38 -3.26
CA GLY A 182 12.02 20.89 -3.80
C GLY A 182 13.13 20.95 -2.75
N ARG A 183 12.92 20.34 -1.57
CA ARG A 183 13.90 20.29 -0.48
C ARG A 183 14.11 18.83 -0.04
N LYS A 184 15.14 18.62 0.80
CA LYS A 184 15.41 17.34 1.49
C LYS A 184 15.37 17.53 3.01
N VAL A 185 14.43 18.32 3.50
CA VAL A 185 14.25 18.67 4.91
C VAL A 185 12.90 18.12 5.36
N SER A 186 12.91 17.28 6.39
CA SER A 186 11.70 16.69 6.99
C SER A 186 10.74 17.75 7.50
N SER A 187 9.45 17.48 7.46
CA SER A 187 8.41 18.40 7.93
C SER A 187 7.32 17.66 8.68
N ARG A 188 7.00 18.14 9.88
CA ARG A 188 5.84 17.68 10.68
C ARG A 188 4.58 18.51 10.45
N VAL A 189 4.66 19.47 9.54
CA VAL A 189 3.53 20.32 9.13
C VAL A 189 3.38 20.24 7.61
N PRO A 190 2.19 20.47 7.06
CA PRO A 190 1.96 20.35 5.63
C PRO A 190 2.94 21.18 4.79
N VAL A 191 3.65 20.54 3.87
CA VAL A 191 4.39 21.21 2.79
C VAL A 191 3.75 20.89 1.45
N ARG A 192 3.73 21.85 0.53
CA ARG A 192 3.10 21.68 -0.77
C ARG A 192 4.03 20.92 -1.72
N VAL A 193 3.54 19.85 -2.35
CA VAL A 193 4.20 19.19 -3.48
C VAL A 193 4.22 20.14 -4.68
N LYS A 194 5.37 20.25 -5.36
CA LYS A 194 5.55 21.15 -6.51
C LYS A 194 5.55 20.38 -7.83
N GLY A 195 5.21 21.04 -8.93
CA GLY A 195 5.37 20.49 -10.27
C GLY A 195 4.26 19.56 -10.75
N VAL A 196 3.26 19.26 -9.90
CA VAL A 196 2.07 18.48 -10.25
C VAL A 196 0.81 19.30 -9.93
N ASP A 197 -0.13 19.31 -10.86
CA ASP A 197 -1.47 19.86 -10.63
C ASP A 197 -2.33 18.81 -9.92
N GLY A 198 -2.54 18.99 -8.62
CA GLY A 198 -3.30 18.06 -7.78
C GLY A 198 -4.73 17.85 -8.29
N SER A 199 -5.36 18.85 -8.92
CA SER A 199 -6.71 18.71 -9.48
C SER A 199 -6.81 17.67 -10.61
N GLN A 200 -5.68 17.26 -11.17
CA GLN A 200 -5.59 16.23 -12.21
C GLN A 200 -5.18 14.87 -11.68
N VAL A 201 -4.82 14.76 -10.40
CA VAL A 201 -4.39 13.48 -9.80
C VAL A 201 -5.58 12.55 -9.63
N THR A 202 -5.38 11.29 -9.97
CA THR A 202 -6.38 10.21 -9.85
C THR A 202 -5.94 9.08 -8.93
N ALA A 203 -4.62 8.96 -8.69
CA ALA A 203 -4.06 8.06 -7.69
C ALA A 203 -2.74 8.65 -7.14
N LEU A 204 -2.47 8.35 -5.88
CA LEU A 204 -1.19 8.60 -5.21
C LEU A 204 -0.58 7.25 -4.86
N THR A 205 0.74 7.16 -4.96
CA THR A 205 1.53 6.00 -4.52
C THR A 205 2.59 6.43 -3.52
N ALA A 206 3.05 5.50 -2.72
CA ALA A 206 4.17 5.68 -1.82
C ALA A 206 4.91 4.35 -1.60
N SER A 207 6.23 4.43 -1.47
CA SER A 207 7.09 3.35 -1.02
C SER A 207 8.05 3.86 0.04
N TYR A 208 8.98 3.05 0.53
CA TYR A 208 9.91 3.45 1.60
C TYR A 208 10.57 4.81 1.36
N ALA A 209 11.01 5.09 0.15
CA ALA A 209 11.79 6.28 -0.18
C ALA A 209 11.28 7.05 -1.40
N ASN A 210 10.10 6.72 -1.91
CA ASN A 210 9.50 7.35 -3.08
C ASN A 210 8.03 7.72 -2.84
N SER A 211 7.56 8.64 -3.63
CA SER A 211 6.15 9.03 -3.74
C SER A 211 5.79 9.27 -5.19
N GLY A 212 4.56 8.92 -5.57
CA GLY A 212 4.12 9.06 -6.95
C GLY A 212 2.72 9.63 -7.10
N ALA A 213 2.44 10.12 -8.31
CA ALA A 213 1.13 10.67 -8.69
C ALA A 213 0.76 10.28 -10.12
N LEU A 214 -0.37 9.59 -10.27
CA LEU A 214 -1.00 9.31 -11.55
C LEU A 214 -2.00 10.40 -11.88
N LEU A 215 -1.89 10.97 -13.08
CA LEU A 215 -2.79 12.02 -13.54
C LEU A 215 -3.91 11.43 -14.40
N ARG A 216 -5.03 12.14 -14.50
CA ARG A 216 -6.21 11.83 -15.33
C ARG A 216 -5.88 11.58 -16.81
N ASN A 217 -4.82 12.19 -17.32
CA ASN A 217 -4.35 11.98 -18.70
C ASN A 217 -3.45 10.75 -18.86
N GLY A 218 -3.31 9.93 -17.84
CA GLY A 218 -2.49 8.72 -17.81
C GLY A 218 -0.98 8.95 -17.68
N LYS A 219 -0.55 10.18 -17.40
CA LYS A 219 0.86 10.45 -17.10
C LYS A 219 1.14 10.10 -15.64
N TYR A 220 2.25 9.46 -15.40
CA TYR A 220 2.74 9.14 -14.07
C TYR A 220 3.99 9.96 -13.74
N TYR A 221 4.04 10.47 -12.52
CA TYR A 221 5.16 11.22 -11.95
C TYR A 221 5.62 10.52 -10.69
N ASP A 222 6.94 10.44 -10.51
CA ASP A 222 7.60 9.82 -9.37
C ASP A 222 8.66 10.76 -8.81
N TRP A 223 8.92 10.73 -7.51
CA TRP A 223 9.96 11.51 -6.85
C TRP A 223 10.41 10.85 -5.55
N GLY A 224 11.63 11.17 -5.11
CA GLY A 224 12.28 10.57 -3.96
C GLY A 224 13.62 9.98 -4.34
N PHE A 225 13.94 8.82 -3.82
CA PHE A 225 15.20 8.10 -4.03
C PHE A 225 15.31 7.52 -5.46
N ASP A 226 16.56 7.37 -5.93
CA ASP A 226 16.86 6.85 -7.28
C ASP A 226 18.20 6.07 -7.30
N GLY A 227 18.44 5.26 -6.28
CA GLY A 227 19.67 4.47 -6.17
C GLY A 227 19.69 3.26 -7.09
N GLU A 228 18.56 2.62 -7.25
CA GLU A 228 18.33 1.43 -8.07
C GLU A 228 17.44 1.72 -9.29
N GLY A 229 17.22 3.02 -9.63
CA GLY A 229 16.40 3.42 -10.76
C GLY A 229 14.90 3.49 -10.47
N GLU A 230 14.52 3.71 -9.23
CA GLU A 230 13.14 3.75 -8.76
C GLU A 230 12.30 4.79 -9.50
N LEU A 231 12.92 5.91 -9.93
CA LEU A 231 12.22 6.97 -10.65
C LEU A 231 11.90 6.64 -12.12
N GLY A 232 12.37 5.51 -12.67
CA GLY A 232 12.09 5.10 -14.05
C GLY A 232 12.51 6.11 -15.12
N ASN A 233 13.44 7.00 -14.80
CA ASN A 233 13.85 8.14 -15.63
C ASN A 233 15.11 7.86 -16.49
N GLY A 234 15.66 6.64 -16.41
CA GLY A 234 16.86 6.20 -17.12
C GLY A 234 18.15 6.44 -16.34
N THR A 235 18.08 6.80 -15.06
CA THR A 235 19.24 7.01 -14.18
C THR A 235 19.16 6.16 -12.91
N THR A 236 20.28 6.05 -12.17
CA THR A 236 20.35 5.30 -10.89
C THR A 236 21.05 6.10 -9.79
N ARG A 237 21.14 7.43 -9.88
CA ARG A 237 22.06 8.17 -8.99
C ARG A 237 21.55 9.50 -8.44
N GLN A 238 20.35 9.92 -8.78
CA GLN A 238 19.89 11.26 -8.40
C GLN A 238 18.48 11.23 -7.84
N SER A 239 18.37 11.25 -6.52
CA SER A 239 17.09 11.49 -5.87
C SER A 239 16.47 12.82 -6.34
N ALA A 240 15.19 12.80 -6.68
CA ALA A 240 14.44 13.97 -7.09
C ALA A 240 13.57 14.49 -5.94
N ALA A 241 13.82 15.75 -5.54
CA ALA A 241 13.00 16.40 -4.51
C ALA A 241 11.73 17.08 -5.09
N THR A 242 11.46 16.88 -6.37
CA THR A 242 10.23 17.32 -7.07
C THR A 242 9.82 16.24 -8.07
N PRO A 243 8.52 16.10 -8.35
CA PRO A 243 8.00 15.12 -9.32
C PRO A 243 8.70 15.12 -10.67
N VAL A 244 9.09 13.95 -11.14
CA VAL A 244 9.70 13.69 -12.47
C VAL A 244 8.74 12.80 -13.26
N GLN A 245 8.42 13.20 -14.50
CA GLN A 245 7.55 12.38 -15.34
C GLN A 245 8.27 11.11 -15.82
N VAL A 246 7.70 9.95 -15.56
CA VAL A 246 8.13 8.66 -16.12
C VAL A 246 7.69 8.58 -17.59
N LYS A 247 8.61 8.20 -18.48
CA LYS A 247 8.33 8.07 -19.91
C LYS A 247 7.82 6.67 -20.23
N LEU A 248 6.54 6.55 -20.50
CA LEU A 248 5.86 5.30 -20.87
C LEU A 248 5.26 5.38 -22.27
N PRO A 249 5.12 4.25 -22.99
CA PRO A 249 4.63 4.25 -24.38
C PRO A 249 3.11 4.47 -24.50
N GLY A 250 2.38 4.54 -23.39
CA GLY A 250 0.93 4.72 -23.36
C GLY A 250 0.44 5.31 -22.04
N SER A 251 -0.87 5.53 -21.94
CA SER A 251 -1.52 6.05 -20.73
C SER A 251 -1.56 4.98 -19.64
N VAL A 252 -1.11 5.32 -18.43
CA VAL A 252 -1.19 4.47 -17.24
C VAL A 252 -2.63 4.45 -16.73
N THR A 253 -3.12 3.27 -16.38
CA THR A 253 -4.44 3.05 -15.76
C THR A 253 -4.34 2.51 -14.34
N GLN A 254 -3.21 1.89 -13.99
CA GLN A 254 -2.89 1.45 -12.65
C GLN A 254 -1.38 1.56 -12.42
N VAL A 255 -0.99 1.97 -11.22
CA VAL A 255 0.38 2.02 -10.75
C VAL A 255 0.42 1.57 -9.30
N VAL A 256 1.44 0.80 -8.95
CA VAL A 256 1.77 0.41 -7.57
C VAL A 256 3.27 0.54 -7.36
N GLU A 257 3.65 1.00 -6.20
CA GLU A 257 5.04 1.06 -5.76
C GLU A 257 5.27 0.08 -4.60
N GLY A 258 6.43 -0.53 -4.58
CA GLY A 258 6.90 -1.35 -3.47
C GLY A 258 8.30 -0.93 -3.03
N GLY A 259 8.77 -1.58 -1.98
CA GLY A 259 10.07 -1.33 -1.38
C GLY A 259 9.94 -1.08 0.12
N SER A 260 10.70 -1.83 0.90
CA SER A 260 10.77 -1.72 2.37
C SER A 260 12.09 -1.10 2.83
N LEU A 261 13.01 -0.89 1.90
CA LEU A 261 14.31 -0.24 2.09
C LEU A 261 14.57 0.69 0.90
N ALA A 262 15.47 1.65 1.07
CA ALA A 262 15.86 2.55 -0.03
C ALA A 262 16.52 1.83 -1.23
N THR A 263 16.92 0.57 -1.09
CA THR A 263 17.65 -0.21 -2.09
C THR A 263 16.86 -1.34 -2.71
N ASN A 264 15.56 -1.40 -2.50
CA ASN A 264 14.72 -2.46 -3.06
C ASN A 264 13.38 -1.95 -3.64
N GLY A 265 13.29 -0.67 -3.92
CA GLY A 265 12.09 -0.05 -4.48
C GLY A 265 11.84 -0.48 -5.93
N GLN A 266 10.61 -0.87 -6.23
CA GLN A 266 10.16 -1.18 -7.59
C GLN A 266 8.78 -0.56 -7.84
N THR A 267 8.51 -0.27 -9.10
CA THR A 267 7.20 0.21 -9.56
C THR A 267 6.68 -0.70 -10.66
N LEU A 268 5.39 -1.04 -10.58
CA LEU A 268 4.68 -1.76 -11.63
C LEU A 268 3.53 -0.91 -12.15
N VAL A 269 3.32 -0.91 -13.47
CA VAL A 269 2.21 -0.19 -14.10
C VAL A 269 1.49 -1.07 -15.12
N LYS A 270 0.20 -0.77 -15.27
CA LYS A 270 -0.64 -1.28 -16.34
C LYS A 270 -1.09 -0.12 -17.22
N LEU A 271 -0.92 -0.24 -18.52
CA LEU A 271 -1.36 0.74 -19.50
C LEU A 271 -2.80 0.48 -19.96
N ALA A 272 -3.39 1.46 -20.63
CA ALA A 272 -4.76 1.39 -21.14
C ALA A 272 -4.97 0.29 -22.20
N ASP A 273 -3.92 -0.10 -22.92
CA ASP A 273 -3.93 -1.22 -23.86
C ASP A 273 -3.69 -2.59 -23.19
N GLY A 274 -3.54 -2.62 -21.85
CA GLY A 274 -3.25 -3.80 -21.05
C GLY A 274 -1.77 -4.17 -20.97
N ALA A 275 -0.87 -3.43 -21.61
CA ALA A 275 0.58 -3.67 -21.50
C ALA A 275 1.08 -3.39 -20.07
N LEU A 276 2.03 -4.19 -19.61
CA LEU A 276 2.58 -4.14 -18.26
C LEU A 276 4.05 -3.73 -18.33
N PHE A 277 4.44 -2.80 -17.47
CA PHE A 277 5.81 -2.34 -17.34
C PHE A 277 6.21 -2.30 -15.87
N ALA A 278 7.51 -2.48 -15.61
CA ALA A 278 8.10 -2.37 -14.29
C ALA A 278 9.49 -1.74 -14.38
N TRP A 279 9.97 -1.15 -13.28
CA TRP A 279 11.31 -0.58 -13.16
C TRP A 279 11.72 -0.49 -11.70
N GLY A 280 12.98 -0.12 -11.44
CA GLY A 280 13.60 -0.04 -10.13
C GLY A 280 14.45 -1.26 -9.81
N ALA A 281 14.52 -1.67 -8.55
CA ALA A 281 15.29 -2.81 -8.09
C ALA A 281 14.79 -4.14 -8.68
N ASP A 282 15.73 -5.04 -9.05
CA ASP A 282 15.44 -6.36 -9.63
C ASP A 282 16.40 -7.46 -9.13
N SER A 283 16.95 -7.28 -7.92
CA SER A 283 17.90 -8.26 -7.35
C SER A 283 17.28 -9.62 -7.04
N PHE A 284 15.95 -9.68 -6.98
CA PHE A 284 15.16 -10.90 -6.71
C PHE A 284 14.17 -11.23 -7.83
N GLY A 285 14.32 -10.61 -9.02
CA GLY A 285 13.38 -10.81 -10.11
C GLY A 285 11.98 -10.21 -9.87
N GLN A 286 11.85 -9.24 -8.96
CA GLN A 286 10.58 -8.59 -8.61
C GLN A 286 9.94 -7.81 -9.76
N LEU A 287 10.67 -7.52 -10.84
CA LEU A 287 10.12 -6.93 -12.05
C LEU A 287 9.41 -7.96 -12.97
N GLY A 288 9.53 -9.26 -12.68
CA GLY A 288 8.80 -10.32 -13.39
C GLY A 288 9.27 -10.58 -14.83
N THR A 289 10.46 -10.11 -15.19
CA THR A 289 11.02 -10.24 -16.56
C THR A 289 11.57 -11.62 -16.87
N GLY A 290 11.74 -12.47 -15.85
CA GLY A 290 12.33 -13.80 -15.93
C GLY A 290 13.84 -13.83 -15.69
N ALA A 291 14.41 -12.74 -15.19
CA ALA A 291 15.82 -12.59 -14.84
C ALA A 291 15.97 -11.78 -13.55
N GLU A 292 17.09 -11.93 -12.89
CA GLU A 292 17.57 -11.06 -11.80
C GLU A 292 18.67 -10.17 -12.38
N LYS A 293 18.45 -8.84 -12.41
CA LYS A 293 19.35 -7.91 -13.08
C LYS A 293 19.95 -6.85 -12.14
N GLY A 294 19.60 -6.86 -10.88
CA GLY A 294 19.98 -5.85 -9.89
C GLY A 294 19.13 -4.61 -9.98
N ALA A 295 19.18 -3.85 -11.07
CA ALA A 295 18.40 -2.63 -11.25
C ALA A 295 18.01 -2.40 -12.73
N GLU A 296 16.81 -1.87 -12.94
CA GLU A 296 16.30 -1.41 -14.24
C GLU A 296 15.81 0.04 -14.13
N PRO A 297 16.65 1.03 -14.50
CA PRO A 297 16.31 2.44 -14.31
C PRO A 297 15.33 2.99 -15.32
N SER A 298 14.90 2.20 -16.28
CA SER A 298 13.89 2.55 -17.29
C SER A 298 12.77 1.51 -17.30
N PRO A 299 11.54 1.89 -17.62
CA PRO A 299 10.44 0.94 -17.72
C PRO A 299 10.74 -0.22 -18.66
N VAL A 300 10.73 -1.45 -18.16
CA VAL A 300 10.88 -2.70 -18.93
C VAL A 300 9.54 -3.44 -18.96
N ARG A 301 9.26 -4.11 -20.08
CA ARG A 301 8.03 -4.87 -20.25
C ARG A 301 8.12 -6.21 -19.56
N PHE A 302 7.07 -6.59 -18.81
CA PHE A 302 6.89 -7.95 -18.30
C PHE A 302 5.56 -8.54 -18.79
N TYR A 303 5.36 -9.84 -18.61
CA TYR A 303 4.23 -10.54 -19.18
C TYR A 303 3.57 -11.47 -18.16
N PRO A 304 2.22 -11.49 -18.11
CA PRO A 304 1.50 -12.51 -17.35
C PRO A 304 1.71 -13.89 -18.01
N PRO A 305 1.38 -14.99 -17.31
CA PRO A 305 1.28 -16.31 -17.93
C PRO A 305 0.35 -16.30 -19.15
N ALA A 306 0.58 -17.24 -20.09
CA ALA A 306 -0.21 -17.30 -21.32
C ALA A 306 -1.72 -17.42 -21.04
N GLY A 307 -2.53 -16.57 -21.66
CA GLY A 307 -3.97 -16.52 -21.48
C GLY A 307 -4.46 -15.78 -20.23
N VAL A 308 -3.57 -15.27 -19.38
CA VAL A 308 -3.91 -14.52 -18.18
C VAL A 308 -3.93 -13.03 -18.46
N THR A 309 -4.93 -12.33 -17.92
CA THR A 309 -5.02 -10.86 -17.91
C THR A 309 -5.12 -10.39 -16.47
N TYR A 310 -4.25 -9.47 -16.05
CA TYR A 310 -4.28 -8.93 -14.70
C TYR A 310 -5.34 -7.82 -14.57
N LYS A 311 -6.13 -7.92 -13.50
CA LYS A 311 -7.12 -6.93 -13.10
C LYS A 311 -6.48 -5.92 -12.15
N PHE A 312 -5.76 -6.40 -11.13
CA PHE A 312 -5.06 -5.59 -10.14
C PHE A 312 -3.59 -5.98 -10.03
N LEU A 313 -2.75 -5.01 -9.71
CA LEU A 313 -1.36 -5.17 -9.33
C LEU A 313 -1.21 -4.78 -7.86
N ALA A 314 -0.24 -5.36 -7.15
CA ALA A 314 0.24 -4.93 -5.84
C ALA A 314 1.74 -5.17 -5.74
N SER A 315 2.40 -4.47 -4.81
CA SER A 315 3.85 -4.54 -4.66
C SER A 315 4.23 -4.43 -3.19
N GLY A 316 5.01 -5.38 -2.69
CA GLY A 316 5.58 -5.39 -1.35
C GLY A 316 7.03 -4.88 -1.33
N GLY A 317 7.84 -5.39 -0.40
CA GLY A 317 9.25 -5.01 -0.26
C GLY A 317 10.07 -5.36 -1.51
N SER A 318 10.24 -6.63 -1.77
CA SER A 318 10.94 -7.15 -2.96
C SER A 318 10.11 -8.22 -3.65
N THR A 319 8.79 -8.20 -3.46
CA THR A 319 7.84 -9.17 -4.04
C THR A 319 6.71 -8.41 -4.70
N SER A 320 6.30 -8.88 -5.86
CA SER A 320 5.23 -8.30 -6.67
C SER A 320 4.08 -9.27 -6.80
N TYR A 321 2.86 -8.74 -6.92
CA TYR A 321 1.63 -9.52 -6.96
C TYR A 321 0.69 -9.01 -8.04
N ALA A 322 -0.22 -9.88 -8.48
CA ALA A 322 -1.32 -9.50 -9.33
C ALA A 322 -2.55 -10.39 -9.10
N ILE A 323 -3.74 -9.82 -9.22
CA ILE A 323 -4.98 -10.57 -9.32
C ILE A 323 -5.42 -10.60 -10.80
N SER A 324 -5.70 -11.80 -11.32
CA SER A 324 -6.23 -11.99 -12.67
C SER A 324 -7.69 -11.51 -12.79
N ALA A 325 -8.19 -11.44 -14.01
CA ALA A 325 -9.60 -11.18 -14.28
C ALA A 325 -10.54 -12.27 -13.72
N THR A 326 -10.03 -13.47 -13.47
CA THR A 326 -10.73 -14.61 -12.87
C THR A 326 -10.62 -14.71 -11.37
N GLY A 327 -9.86 -13.81 -10.73
CA GLY A 327 -9.62 -13.81 -9.28
C GLY A 327 -8.41 -14.64 -8.83
N ASP A 328 -7.59 -15.13 -9.75
CA ASP A 328 -6.38 -15.87 -9.40
C ASP A 328 -5.26 -14.91 -8.99
N VAL A 329 -4.59 -15.22 -7.89
CA VAL A 329 -3.45 -14.44 -7.36
C VAL A 329 -2.16 -15.03 -7.92
N TYR A 330 -1.34 -14.14 -8.47
CA TYR A 330 0.02 -14.44 -8.92
C TYR A 330 1.01 -13.65 -8.08
N ALA A 331 2.17 -14.27 -7.76
CA ALA A 331 3.26 -13.63 -7.04
C ALA A 331 4.60 -13.90 -7.74
N TRP A 332 5.56 -12.98 -7.59
CA TRP A 332 6.95 -13.13 -8.06
C TRP A 332 7.88 -12.17 -7.31
N GLY A 333 9.16 -12.47 -7.32
CA GLY A 333 10.19 -11.75 -6.57
C GLY A 333 10.75 -12.58 -5.44
N ALA A 334 11.20 -11.92 -4.38
CA ALA A 334 11.74 -12.55 -3.18
C ALA A 334 10.73 -13.48 -2.50
N SER A 335 11.20 -14.61 -1.98
CA SER A 335 10.41 -15.55 -1.18
C SER A 335 11.17 -16.14 0.02
N GLY A 336 12.20 -15.44 0.51
CA GLY A 336 13.04 -15.94 1.60
C GLY A 336 12.28 -16.24 2.91
N VAL A 337 11.16 -15.59 3.12
CA VAL A 337 10.25 -15.79 4.26
C VAL A 337 8.84 -16.23 3.80
N GLY A 338 8.70 -16.71 2.56
CA GLY A 338 7.43 -17.21 2.02
C GLY A 338 6.51 -16.14 1.46
N GLN A 339 7.04 -14.96 1.13
CA GLN A 339 6.24 -13.83 0.61
C GLN A 339 5.48 -14.18 -0.67
N THR A 340 5.99 -15.08 -1.54
CA THR A 340 5.24 -15.52 -2.71
C THR A 340 4.01 -16.37 -2.37
N GLY A 341 3.96 -17.02 -1.19
CA GLY A 341 2.81 -17.83 -0.78
C GLY A 341 2.65 -19.16 -1.51
N ASP A 342 3.60 -19.55 -2.34
CA ASP A 342 3.58 -20.79 -3.15
C ASP A 342 4.02 -22.04 -2.37
N GLY A 343 4.19 -21.93 -1.06
CA GLY A 343 4.67 -23.00 -0.18
C GLY A 343 6.19 -23.17 -0.18
N SER A 344 6.93 -22.29 -0.87
CA SER A 344 8.40 -22.36 -0.99
C SER A 344 9.09 -21.11 -0.43
N LYS A 345 10.42 -21.21 -0.26
CA LYS A 345 11.31 -20.07 0.03
C LYS A 345 12.20 -19.71 -1.16
N THR A 346 11.78 -20.13 -2.35
CA THR A 346 12.57 -19.92 -3.58
C THR A 346 12.09 -18.68 -4.31
N THR A 347 13.00 -17.79 -4.65
CA THR A 347 12.75 -16.63 -5.50
C THR A 347 12.09 -17.03 -6.82
N ALA A 348 11.03 -16.32 -7.21
CA ALA A 348 10.34 -16.52 -8.47
C ALA A 348 10.57 -15.32 -9.39
N THR A 349 11.33 -15.48 -10.47
CA THR A 349 11.60 -14.39 -11.43
C THR A 349 10.47 -14.16 -12.42
N LYS A 350 9.42 -14.98 -12.38
CA LYS A 350 8.19 -14.91 -13.19
C LYS A 350 6.98 -15.16 -12.32
N PRO A 351 5.80 -14.62 -12.70
CA PRO A 351 4.56 -14.85 -11.96
C PRO A 351 4.24 -16.34 -11.76
N VAL A 352 4.03 -16.76 -10.52
CA VAL A 352 3.55 -18.10 -10.10
C VAL A 352 2.15 -17.99 -9.51
N LEU A 353 1.27 -18.95 -9.78
CA LEU A 353 -0.07 -19.00 -9.21
C LEU A 353 0.01 -19.40 -7.73
N VAL A 354 -0.72 -18.68 -6.87
CA VAL A 354 -0.69 -18.87 -5.42
C VAL A 354 -2.07 -19.21 -4.87
N GLU A 355 -3.10 -18.45 -5.20
CA GLU A 355 -4.43 -18.53 -4.61
C GLU A 355 -5.49 -18.20 -5.67
N SER A 356 -6.77 -18.48 -5.40
CA SER A 356 -7.89 -18.19 -6.29
C SER A 356 -9.08 -17.61 -5.54
N GLY A 357 -9.95 -16.86 -6.24
CA GLY A 357 -11.14 -16.25 -5.64
C GLY A 357 -10.90 -14.90 -4.97
N ALA A 358 -9.75 -14.28 -5.22
CA ALA A 358 -9.39 -12.99 -4.65
C ALA A 358 -10.14 -11.81 -5.29
N THR A 359 -10.53 -10.86 -4.44
CA THR A 359 -11.18 -9.60 -4.86
C THR A 359 -10.32 -8.37 -4.64
N HIS A 360 -9.49 -8.37 -3.59
CA HIS A 360 -8.54 -7.30 -3.27
C HIS A 360 -7.21 -7.90 -2.81
N ILE A 361 -6.15 -7.13 -2.96
CA ILE A 361 -4.81 -7.47 -2.51
C ILE A 361 -4.12 -6.21 -1.97
N SER A 362 -3.38 -6.36 -0.89
CA SER A 362 -2.49 -5.34 -0.32
C SER A 362 -1.24 -6.01 0.22
N SER A 363 -0.10 -5.37 0.14
CA SER A 363 1.16 -5.94 0.60
C SER A 363 2.09 -4.89 1.19
N THR A 364 2.97 -5.34 2.08
CA THR A 364 4.06 -4.54 2.67
C THR A 364 5.41 -5.16 2.34
N ALA A 365 6.40 -4.92 3.19
CA ALA A 365 7.75 -5.43 3.03
C ALA A 365 7.82 -6.94 2.73
N ASP A 366 7.28 -7.73 3.64
CA ASP A 366 7.41 -9.19 3.63
C ASP A 366 6.08 -9.91 3.89
N ASP A 367 4.97 -9.18 3.85
CA ASP A 367 3.63 -9.68 4.14
C ASP A 367 2.65 -9.27 3.03
N VAL A 368 1.65 -10.10 2.82
CA VAL A 368 0.58 -9.87 1.86
C VAL A 368 -0.77 -10.29 2.43
N ALA A 369 -1.79 -9.52 2.14
CA ALA A 369 -3.18 -9.79 2.48
C ALA A 369 -4.04 -9.84 1.23
N VAL A 370 -4.95 -10.80 1.17
CA VAL A 370 -5.89 -11.01 0.06
C VAL A 370 -7.29 -11.20 0.62
N SER A 371 -8.26 -10.43 0.15
CA SER A 371 -9.67 -10.70 0.49
C SER A 371 -10.28 -11.66 -0.52
N LEU A 372 -10.99 -12.68 0.00
CA LEU A 372 -11.73 -13.63 -0.81
C LEU A 372 -13.20 -13.17 -0.99
N GLY A 373 -13.74 -13.40 -2.17
CA GLY A 373 -15.12 -13.05 -2.56
C GLY A 373 -16.16 -14.09 -2.18
#